data_7649ef2f35c89fc8cfb9266c0fc43dcd
#
_entry.id   7649ef2f35c89fc8cfb9266c0fc43dcd
#
_cell.length_a   1.000
_cell.length_b   1.000
_cell.length_c   1.000
_cell.angle_alpha   90.00
_cell.angle_beta   90.00
_cell.angle_gamma   90.00
#
_symmetry.space_group_name_H-M   'P 1'
#
loop_
_entity.id
_entity.type
_entity.pdbx_description
1 polymer ?
#
loop_
_entity_poly.entity_id
_entity_poly.type
_entity_poly.pdbx_seq_one_letter_code
_entity_poly.pdbx_strand_id
1 'polypeptide(L)'
;METKDMKMEDVEARLEEIRGLLDAPDADLTALNAEVDQLTQRKADIIKAAEERKALEAKVLENGTTVRTFEKETKKMADNFAIDTLEYRNAWVKSISNRDMSVEERAALTAAGAVIPTMTVNAVWDKLIKPAELLNRVDVSQFPNYVRFPKATTVNAATGQAVGTTITESSDVVGYTDLTPFEYVKLLTVGADIEHMSIGALHDWIVDNLVGSIRAKINADVLVGAGTAGCKGITATVSASATALPAAASLAKKDILAIMAALDANYHQGAIWIMTPSMFYSEIMPMTQLNDYVINDGFSRKLFGHDVVLMSEALVSSKENVFFGDPKAYKLNIFKAIEVKPFETATTTNIQWRGATMADGELIDANAFVRFARA
;
A
#
# COMPACT_ATOMS: atom_id res chain seq x y z
N MET A 1 8.02 18.09 -63.24
CA MET A 1 8.92 18.23 -62.10
C MET A 1 10.20 17.54 -62.47
N GLU A 2 11.35 18.19 -62.36
CA GLU A 2 12.60 17.49 -62.70
C GLU A 2 12.88 16.41 -61.67
N THR A 3 13.19 15.20 -62.12
CA THR A 3 13.45 14.03 -61.26
C THR A 3 14.53 14.24 -60.19
N LYS A 4 15.38 15.27 -60.34
CA LYS A 4 16.48 15.62 -59.44
C LYS A 4 16.04 16.16 -58.07
N ASP A 5 14.85 16.75 -57.94
CA ASP A 5 14.38 17.40 -56.72
C ASP A 5 13.33 16.57 -55.94
N MET A 6 13.02 15.36 -56.44
CA MET A 6 12.02 14.48 -55.82
C MET A 6 12.54 13.87 -54.53
N LYS A 7 11.66 13.82 -53.52
CA LYS A 7 11.90 13.10 -52.24
C LYS A 7 11.58 11.62 -52.39
N MET A 8 11.99 10.81 -51.46
CA MET A 8 11.79 9.35 -51.46
C MET A 8 10.33 8.96 -51.66
N GLU A 9 9.43 9.63 -50.98
CA GLU A 9 7.97 9.40 -51.03
C GLU A 9 7.42 9.70 -52.45
N ASP A 10 7.88 10.80 -53.07
CA ASP A 10 7.47 11.19 -54.40
C ASP A 10 7.98 10.23 -55.50
N VAL A 11 9.19 9.69 -55.28
CA VAL A 11 9.79 8.69 -56.20
C VAL A 11 9.01 7.37 -56.13
N GLU A 12 8.65 6.93 -54.92
CA GLU A 12 7.88 5.70 -54.76
C GLU A 12 6.45 5.84 -55.30
N ALA A 13 5.80 6.97 -55.04
CA ALA A 13 4.48 7.25 -55.57
C ALA A 13 4.49 7.25 -57.12
N ARG A 14 5.52 7.84 -57.73
CA ARG A 14 5.62 7.90 -59.21
C ARG A 14 5.90 6.52 -59.82
N LEU A 15 6.72 5.70 -59.17
CA LEU A 15 6.94 4.31 -59.60
C LEU A 15 5.66 3.47 -59.56
N GLU A 16 4.79 3.69 -58.57
CA GLU A 16 3.51 3.01 -58.47
C GLU A 16 2.50 3.50 -59.54
N GLU A 17 2.51 4.81 -59.87
CA GLU A 17 1.75 5.34 -61.02
C GLU A 17 2.18 4.72 -62.34
N ILE A 18 3.49 4.64 -62.59
CA ILE A 18 4.04 4.00 -63.80
C ILE A 18 3.62 2.54 -63.89
N ARG A 19 3.60 1.83 -62.79
CA ARG A 19 3.12 0.45 -62.70
C ARG A 19 1.66 0.32 -63.16
N GLY A 20 0.80 1.28 -62.77
CA GLY A 20 -0.59 1.31 -63.23
C GLY A 20 -0.73 1.66 -64.72
N LEU A 21 0.24 2.40 -65.29
CA LEU A 21 0.22 2.79 -66.69
C LEU A 21 0.75 1.69 -67.65
N LEU A 22 1.49 0.69 -67.19
CA LEU A 22 1.99 -0.44 -67.97
C LEU A 22 0.88 -1.32 -68.54
N ASP A 23 -0.29 -1.33 -67.96
CA ASP A 23 -1.44 -2.12 -68.40
C ASP A 23 -2.31 -1.36 -69.41
N ALA A 24 -1.95 -0.10 -69.83
CA ALA A 24 -2.69 0.69 -70.76
C ALA A 24 -2.30 0.31 -72.19
N PRO A 25 -3.26 0.13 -73.12
CA PRO A 25 -3.00 -0.34 -74.51
C PRO A 25 -2.18 0.64 -75.38
N ASP A 26 -2.07 1.93 -74.99
CA ASP A 26 -1.33 2.97 -75.74
C ASP A 26 -0.07 3.47 -74.99
N ALA A 27 0.45 2.65 -74.03
CA ALA A 27 1.62 3.03 -73.24
C ALA A 27 2.92 3.08 -74.05
N ASP A 28 3.63 4.21 -74.03
CA ASP A 28 4.97 4.32 -74.64
C ASP A 28 6.00 3.66 -73.65
N LEU A 29 6.22 2.38 -73.85
CA LEU A 29 7.12 1.55 -73.09
C LEU A 29 8.56 2.07 -73.08
N THR A 30 9.00 2.77 -74.15
CA THR A 30 10.36 3.29 -74.22
C THR A 30 10.56 4.52 -73.38
N ALA A 31 9.57 5.42 -73.32
CA ALA A 31 9.58 6.59 -72.45
C ALA A 31 9.44 6.21 -70.98
N LEU A 32 8.54 5.28 -70.70
CA LEU A 32 8.32 4.78 -69.32
C LEU A 32 9.56 4.07 -68.75
N ASN A 33 10.26 3.26 -69.53
CA ASN A 33 11.53 2.63 -69.14
C ASN A 33 12.63 3.66 -68.81
N ALA A 34 12.79 4.69 -69.65
CA ALA A 34 13.74 5.75 -69.34
C ALA A 34 13.41 6.53 -68.05
N GLU A 35 12.13 6.72 -67.79
CA GLU A 35 11.67 7.38 -66.54
C GLU A 35 11.92 6.47 -65.30
N VAL A 36 11.65 5.16 -65.40
CA VAL A 36 11.93 4.18 -64.34
C VAL A 36 13.43 4.12 -64.02
N ASP A 37 14.29 4.15 -65.02
CA ASP A 37 15.74 4.15 -64.79
C ASP A 37 16.19 5.41 -64.04
N GLN A 38 15.65 6.58 -64.40
CA GLN A 38 15.96 7.85 -63.73
C GLN A 38 15.45 7.85 -62.29
N LEU A 39 14.25 7.36 -62.01
CA LEU A 39 13.67 7.26 -60.68
C LEU A 39 14.43 6.25 -59.79
N THR A 40 14.86 5.12 -60.39
CA THR A 40 15.66 4.10 -59.70
C THR A 40 17.03 4.65 -59.31
N GLN A 41 17.68 5.39 -60.23
CA GLN A 41 18.95 6.08 -59.97
C GLN A 41 18.75 7.11 -58.82
N ARG A 42 17.70 7.90 -58.88
CA ARG A 42 17.39 8.89 -57.83
C ARG A 42 17.16 8.24 -56.50
N LYS A 43 16.44 7.11 -56.42
CA LYS A 43 16.24 6.31 -55.22
C LYS A 43 17.57 5.86 -54.62
N ALA A 44 18.47 5.35 -55.43
CA ALA A 44 19.82 4.95 -55.04
C ALA A 44 20.64 6.12 -54.46
N ASP A 45 20.57 7.29 -55.10
CA ASP A 45 21.27 8.50 -54.66
C ASP A 45 20.76 9.00 -53.30
N ILE A 46 19.44 8.96 -53.07
CA ILE A 46 18.84 9.32 -51.79
C ILE A 46 19.28 8.37 -50.66
N ILE A 47 19.30 7.06 -50.94
CA ILE A 47 19.74 6.04 -49.98
C ILE A 47 21.21 6.25 -49.63
N LYS A 48 22.07 6.45 -50.62
CA LYS A 48 23.49 6.70 -50.44
C LYS A 48 23.77 7.97 -49.66
N ALA A 49 23.05 9.04 -49.93
CA ALA A 49 23.16 10.30 -49.16
C ALA A 49 22.71 10.13 -47.69
N ALA A 50 21.72 9.29 -47.44
CA ALA A 50 21.26 8.97 -46.08
C ALA A 50 22.30 8.13 -45.30
N GLU A 51 22.94 7.16 -45.98
CA GLU A 51 24.04 6.36 -45.41
C GLU A 51 25.27 7.21 -45.10
N GLU A 52 25.65 8.10 -46.02
CA GLU A 52 26.77 9.03 -45.83
C GLU A 52 26.51 9.99 -44.66
N ARG A 53 25.29 10.51 -44.49
CA ARG A 53 24.89 11.32 -43.34
C ARG A 53 25.01 10.55 -42.05
N LYS A 54 24.52 9.30 -42.03
CA LYS A 54 24.60 8.43 -40.88
C LYS A 54 26.04 8.06 -40.50
N ALA A 55 26.89 7.84 -41.49
CA ALA A 55 28.31 7.63 -41.29
C ALA A 55 29.03 8.88 -40.78
N LEU A 56 28.64 10.06 -41.25
CA LEU A 56 29.17 11.35 -40.77
C LEU A 56 28.72 11.63 -39.35
N GLU A 57 27.45 11.35 -39.03
CA GLU A 57 26.94 11.45 -37.64
C GLU A 57 27.70 10.51 -36.69
N ALA A 58 27.98 9.28 -37.13
CA ALA A 58 28.79 8.35 -36.37
C ALA A 58 30.23 8.86 -36.13
N LYS A 59 30.85 9.43 -37.15
CA LYS A 59 32.19 10.04 -37.05
C LYS A 59 32.20 11.31 -36.18
N VAL A 60 31.15 12.12 -36.24
CA VAL A 60 31.01 13.30 -35.36
C VAL A 60 30.79 12.88 -33.91
N LEU A 61 30.06 11.79 -33.67
CA LEU A 61 29.92 11.20 -32.35
C LEU A 61 31.22 10.61 -31.82
N GLU A 62 32.06 10.05 -32.66
CA GLU A 62 33.33 9.42 -32.26
C GLU A 62 34.46 10.44 -32.06
N ASN A 63 34.50 11.54 -32.84
CA ASN A 63 35.56 12.56 -32.81
C ASN A 63 35.11 13.94 -32.28
N GLY A 64 33.84 14.11 -31.99
CA GLY A 64 33.35 15.35 -31.41
C GLY A 64 33.70 15.42 -29.93
N THR A 65 34.52 16.37 -29.56
CA THR A 65 34.55 16.88 -28.18
C THR A 65 33.09 17.22 -27.87
N THR A 66 32.47 16.41 -27.02
CA THR A 66 31.08 16.50 -26.64
C THR A 66 30.77 17.93 -26.21
N VAL A 67 30.12 18.69 -27.07
CA VAL A 67 29.22 19.73 -26.59
C VAL A 67 28.08 18.93 -25.96
N ARG A 68 28.23 18.62 -24.70
CA ARG A 68 27.19 17.99 -23.89
C ARG A 68 25.96 18.88 -24.00
N THR A 69 24.98 18.46 -24.74
CA THR A 69 23.67 19.09 -24.67
C THR A 69 23.16 18.76 -23.26
N PHE A 70 23.19 19.74 -22.38
CA PHE A 70 22.74 19.67 -20.99
C PHE A 70 21.36 19.01 -20.83
N GLU A 71 20.53 19.04 -21.86
CA GLU A 71 19.20 18.39 -21.87
C GLU A 71 19.25 16.85 -21.90
N LYS A 72 20.26 16.23 -22.51
CA LYS A 72 20.33 14.75 -22.62
C LYS A 72 20.96 14.12 -21.39
N GLU A 73 21.85 14.84 -20.71
CA GLU A 73 22.43 14.40 -19.44
C GLU A 73 21.46 14.60 -18.26
N THR A 74 20.73 15.72 -18.25
CA THR A 74 19.66 15.92 -17.26
C THR A 74 18.55 14.90 -17.36
N LYS A 75 18.19 14.44 -18.57
CA LYS A 75 17.22 13.33 -18.71
C LYS A 75 17.76 11.98 -18.25
N LYS A 76 19.01 11.63 -18.59
CA LYS A 76 19.65 10.40 -18.08
C LYS A 76 19.90 10.45 -16.58
N MET A 77 20.27 11.61 -16.03
CA MET A 77 20.39 11.81 -14.58
C MET A 77 19.04 11.76 -13.88
N ALA A 78 17.98 12.31 -14.45
CA ALA A 78 16.64 12.25 -13.91
C ALA A 78 16.09 10.80 -13.89
N ASP A 79 16.43 9.99 -14.88
CA ASP A 79 16.01 8.59 -14.95
C ASP A 79 16.77 7.71 -13.93
N ASN A 80 18.05 8.00 -13.64
CA ASN A 80 18.83 7.24 -12.65
C ASN A 80 18.47 7.59 -11.19
N PHE A 81 17.92 8.77 -10.92
CA PHE A 81 17.52 9.24 -9.59
C PHE A 81 16.01 9.48 -9.50
N ALA A 82 15.21 8.72 -10.21
CA ALA A 82 13.77 8.73 -10.01
C ALA A 82 13.41 8.24 -8.60
N ILE A 83 12.30 8.69 -8.03
CA ILE A 83 11.87 8.41 -6.64
C ILE A 83 11.73 6.91 -6.34
N ASP A 84 11.58 6.08 -7.37
CA ASP A 84 11.46 4.62 -7.30
C ASP A 84 12.79 3.87 -7.44
N THR A 85 13.92 4.56 -7.68
CA THR A 85 15.22 3.94 -7.90
C THR A 85 15.98 3.67 -6.59
N LEU A 86 16.90 2.70 -6.66
CA LEU A 86 17.79 2.36 -5.56
C LEU A 86 18.77 3.50 -5.26
N GLU A 87 19.23 4.19 -6.29
CA GLU A 87 20.14 5.33 -6.21
C GLU A 87 19.50 6.49 -5.44
N TYR A 88 18.25 6.84 -5.74
CA TYR A 88 17.50 7.85 -5.00
C TYR A 88 17.28 7.43 -3.54
N ARG A 89 16.93 6.18 -3.27
CA ARG A 89 16.79 5.66 -1.91
C ARG A 89 18.11 5.79 -1.13
N ASN A 90 19.24 5.42 -1.74
CA ASN A 90 20.56 5.51 -1.10
C ASN A 90 20.95 6.97 -0.83
N ALA A 91 20.69 7.88 -1.77
CA ALA A 91 20.91 9.31 -1.59
C ALA A 91 20.04 9.87 -0.42
N TRP A 92 18.77 9.46 -0.36
CA TRP A 92 17.86 9.83 0.72
C TRP A 92 18.35 9.33 2.08
N VAL A 93 18.78 8.06 2.18
CA VAL A 93 19.34 7.50 3.42
C VAL A 93 20.63 8.21 3.84
N LYS A 94 21.52 8.55 2.89
CA LYS A 94 22.72 9.38 3.17
C LYS A 94 22.34 10.76 3.72
N SER A 95 21.32 11.39 3.15
CA SER A 95 20.81 12.69 3.61
C SER A 95 20.32 12.63 5.06
N ILE A 96 19.52 11.63 5.41
CA ILE A 96 18.98 11.52 6.78
C ILE A 96 20.01 11.05 7.80
N SER A 97 21.12 10.43 7.36
CA SER A 97 22.22 9.99 8.22
C SER A 97 23.39 10.99 8.25
N ASN A 98 23.20 12.17 7.68
CA ASN A 98 24.21 13.26 7.56
C ASN A 98 25.54 12.78 6.98
N ARG A 99 25.49 11.86 5.99
CA ARG A 99 26.69 11.36 5.29
C ARG A 99 27.01 12.22 4.08
N ASP A 100 28.28 12.17 3.65
CA ASP A 100 28.70 12.84 2.42
C ASP A 100 27.94 12.34 1.22
N MET A 101 27.39 13.29 0.45
CA MET A 101 26.64 13.04 -0.76
C MET A 101 27.35 13.66 -1.96
N SER A 102 27.25 12.99 -3.11
CA SER A 102 27.72 13.58 -4.37
C SER A 102 26.87 14.80 -4.76
N VAL A 103 27.38 15.60 -5.69
CA VAL A 103 26.65 16.76 -6.20
C VAL A 103 25.35 16.33 -6.88
N GLU A 104 25.40 15.22 -7.59
CA GLU A 104 24.25 14.61 -8.30
C GLU A 104 23.19 14.12 -7.32
N GLU A 105 23.57 13.40 -6.27
CA GLU A 105 22.67 12.92 -5.22
C GLU A 105 21.96 14.08 -4.52
N ARG A 106 22.69 15.15 -4.22
CA ARG A 106 22.14 16.36 -3.58
C ARG A 106 21.18 17.11 -4.49
N ALA A 107 21.52 17.24 -5.79
CA ALA A 107 20.67 17.87 -6.78
C ALA A 107 19.36 17.07 -6.98
N ALA A 108 19.43 15.74 -7.04
CA ALA A 108 18.26 14.87 -7.19
C ALA A 108 17.31 14.98 -5.99
N LEU A 109 17.82 14.99 -4.76
CA LEU A 109 17.01 15.17 -3.56
C LEU A 109 16.35 16.56 -3.51
N THR A 110 17.07 17.60 -3.93
CA THR A 110 16.54 18.98 -3.98
C THR A 110 15.42 19.07 -5.04
N ALA A 111 15.63 18.50 -6.22
CA ALA A 111 14.64 18.49 -7.30
C ALA A 111 13.36 17.73 -6.92
N ALA A 112 13.49 16.63 -6.20
CA ALA A 112 12.36 15.84 -5.72
C ALA A 112 11.74 16.35 -4.40
N GLY A 113 12.26 17.44 -3.83
CA GLY A 113 11.78 17.96 -2.53
C GLY A 113 12.05 17.03 -1.35
N ALA A 114 13.09 16.19 -1.42
CA ALA A 114 13.45 15.18 -0.42
C ALA A 114 12.29 14.24 -0.02
N VAL A 115 11.44 13.90 -1.00
CA VAL A 115 10.32 12.98 -0.78
C VAL A 115 10.84 11.60 -0.41
N ILE A 116 10.13 10.89 0.46
CA ILE A 116 10.48 9.52 0.87
C ILE A 116 10.44 8.60 -0.37
N PRO A 117 11.50 7.81 -0.63
CA PRO A 117 11.52 6.91 -1.77
C PRO A 117 10.34 5.92 -1.77
N THR A 118 9.76 5.64 -2.93
CA THR A 118 8.62 4.72 -3.09
C THR A 118 8.94 3.33 -2.53
N MET A 119 10.18 2.85 -2.73
CA MET A 119 10.64 1.58 -2.16
C MET A 119 10.60 1.58 -0.62
N THR A 120 10.94 2.71 0.01
CA THR A 120 10.88 2.86 1.48
C THR A 120 9.42 2.91 1.96
N VAL A 121 8.55 3.63 1.25
CA VAL A 121 7.11 3.69 1.55
C VAL A 121 6.50 2.29 1.49
N ASN A 122 6.79 1.53 0.44
CA ASN A 122 6.29 0.16 0.28
C ASN A 122 6.82 -0.79 1.37
N ALA A 123 8.11 -0.70 1.71
CA ALA A 123 8.71 -1.47 2.81
C ALA A 123 8.06 -1.12 4.15
N VAL A 124 7.78 0.15 4.39
CA VAL A 124 7.06 0.63 5.58
C VAL A 124 5.65 0.06 5.62
N TRP A 125 4.92 0.10 4.50
CA TRP A 125 3.58 -0.48 4.41
C TRP A 125 3.56 -1.97 4.72
N ASP A 126 4.43 -2.71 4.07
CA ASP A 126 4.53 -4.15 4.26
C ASP A 126 4.85 -4.51 5.71
N LYS A 127 5.73 -3.77 6.35
CA LYS A 127 6.09 -3.97 7.76
C LYS A 127 5.05 -3.43 8.74
N LEU A 128 4.25 -2.45 8.34
CA LEU A 128 3.18 -1.90 9.17
C LEU A 128 2.01 -2.88 9.28
N ILE A 129 1.55 -3.43 8.18
CA ILE A 129 0.29 -4.20 8.10
C ILE A 129 0.54 -5.70 8.18
N LYS A 130 1.40 -6.25 7.31
CA LYS A 130 1.56 -7.70 7.15
C LYS A 130 1.91 -8.49 8.42
N PRO A 131 2.81 -8.03 9.31
CA PRO A 131 3.17 -8.79 10.50
C PRO A 131 2.19 -8.64 11.66
N ALA A 132 1.28 -7.66 11.62
CA ALA A 132 0.29 -7.46 12.66
C ALA A 132 -0.94 -8.32 12.39
N GLU A 133 -1.13 -9.36 13.18
CA GLU A 133 -2.15 -10.39 12.90
C GLU A 133 -3.58 -9.82 12.87
N LEU A 134 -3.88 -8.83 13.72
CA LEU A 134 -5.18 -8.15 13.72
C LEU A 134 -5.28 -7.08 12.63
N LEU A 135 -4.27 -6.22 12.47
CA LEU A 135 -4.27 -5.16 11.44
C LEU A 135 -4.41 -5.72 10.01
N ASN A 136 -3.89 -6.93 9.77
CA ASN A 136 -3.98 -7.58 8.47
C ASN A 136 -5.41 -8.07 8.15
N ARG A 137 -6.31 -8.09 9.12
CA ARG A 137 -7.69 -8.60 9.01
C ARG A 137 -8.74 -7.49 9.01
N VAL A 138 -8.40 -6.29 9.51
CA VAL A 138 -9.28 -5.12 9.47
C VAL A 138 -9.31 -4.49 8.08
N ASP A 139 -10.34 -3.72 7.79
CA ASP A 139 -10.44 -2.98 6.54
C ASP A 139 -9.63 -1.69 6.60
N VAL A 140 -8.51 -1.66 5.88
CA VAL A 140 -7.57 -0.54 5.88
C VAL A 140 -7.72 0.28 4.60
N SER A 141 -7.97 1.57 4.75
CA SER A 141 -8.05 2.56 3.68
C SER A 141 -6.94 3.61 3.79
N GLN A 142 -6.66 4.29 2.67
CA GLN A 142 -5.63 5.34 2.57
C GLN A 142 -6.20 6.56 1.87
N PHE A 143 -6.96 7.34 2.60
CA PHE A 143 -7.49 8.59 2.10
C PHE A 143 -6.84 9.77 2.84
N PRO A 144 -6.25 10.74 2.12
CA PRO A 144 -5.54 11.87 2.76
C PRO A 144 -6.47 12.88 3.42
N ASN A 145 -7.77 12.83 3.12
CA ASN A 145 -8.78 13.75 3.65
C ASN A 145 -9.62 13.07 4.73
N TYR A 146 -10.40 13.87 5.47
CA TYR A 146 -11.41 13.36 6.39
C TYR A 146 -12.35 12.39 5.68
N VAL A 147 -12.58 11.25 6.30
CA VAL A 147 -13.43 10.19 5.76
C VAL A 147 -14.65 10.03 6.64
N ARG A 148 -15.82 10.02 6.01
CA ARG A 148 -17.08 9.77 6.65
C ARG A 148 -17.67 8.47 6.16
N PHE A 149 -17.88 7.53 7.07
CA PHE A 149 -18.52 6.26 6.76
C PHE A 149 -19.99 6.30 7.16
N PRO A 150 -20.93 5.93 6.27
CA PRO A 150 -22.33 5.77 6.63
C PRO A 150 -22.50 4.59 7.58
N LYS A 151 -23.28 4.78 8.63
CA LYS A 151 -23.66 3.78 9.61
C LYS A 151 -25.16 3.62 9.61
N ALA A 152 -25.65 2.44 9.29
CA ALA A 152 -27.07 2.16 9.45
C ALA A 152 -27.40 2.05 10.94
N THR A 153 -28.15 3.01 11.48
CA THR A 153 -28.55 3.02 12.88
C THR A 153 -29.81 2.17 13.09
N THR A 154 -30.72 2.21 12.11
CA THR A 154 -31.93 1.40 12.11
C THR A 154 -32.21 0.99 10.67
N VAL A 155 -32.27 -0.31 10.42
CA VAL A 155 -32.68 -0.89 9.14
C VAL A 155 -34.01 -1.58 9.37
N ASN A 156 -35.04 -1.11 8.70
CA ASN A 156 -36.35 -1.72 8.78
C ASN A 156 -36.44 -2.93 7.83
N ALA A 157 -37.07 -3.98 8.31
CA ALA A 157 -37.26 -5.17 7.50
C ALA A 157 -38.21 -4.87 6.32
N ALA A 158 -37.92 -5.48 5.16
CA ALA A 158 -38.84 -5.42 4.03
C ALA A 158 -40.16 -6.10 4.40
N THR A 159 -41.28 -5.47 4.06
CA THR A 159 -42.61 -6.02 4.30
C THR A 159 -43.13 -6.72 3.04
N GLY A 160 -43.48 -7.97 3.15
CA GLY A 160 -44.17 -8.69 2.07
C GLY A 160 -45.63 -8.21 1.99
N GLN A 161 -46.07 -7.82 0.79
CA GLN A 161 -47.45 -7.36 0.55
C GLN A 161 -48.10 -8.07 -0.63
N ALA A 162 -49.41 -8.19 -0.59
CA ALA A 162 -50.17 -8.72 -1.73
C ALA A 162 -50.15 -7.70 -2.88
N VAL A 163 -50.16 -8.19 -4.10
CA VAL A 163 -50.20 -7.35 -5.31
C VAL A 163 -51.43 -6.45 -5.28
N GLY A 164 -51.22 -5.13 -5.43
CA GLY A 164 -52.32 -4.15 -5.45
C GLY A 164 -52.64 -3.52 -4.09
N THR A 165 -51.92 -3.84 -2.99
CA THR A 165 -52.06 -3.16 -1.69
C THR A 165 -51.15 -1.94 -1.61
N THR A 166 -51.55 -0.96 -0.80
CA THR A 166 -50.81 0.28 -0.57
C THR A 166 -49.47 0.01 0.16
N ILE A 167 -48.37 0.46 -0.39
CA ILE A 167 -47.04 0.30 0.22
C ILE A 167 -46.98 1.26 1.43
N THR A 168 -46.62 0.69 2.58
CA THR A 168 -46.31 1.49 3.79
C THR A 168 -44.83 1.87 3.75
N GLU A 169 -44.54 3.14 3.74
CA GLU A 169 -43.18 3.66 3.75
C GLU A 169 -42.52 3.33 5.11
N SER A 170 -41.32 2.74 5.06
CA SER A 170 -40.46 2.56 6.21
C SER A 170 -39.19 3.41 6.01
N SER A 171 -38.90 4.33 6.94
CA SER A 171 -37.67 5.15 6.83
C SER A 171 -36.54 4.53 7.64
N ASP A 172 -35.43 4.24 6.96
CA ASP A 172 -34.20 3.83 7.62
C ASP A 172 -33.47 5.07 8.17
N VAL A 173 -32.87 4.91 9.34
CA VAL A 173 -32.05 5.96 9.95
C VAL A 173 -30.60 5.68 9.68
N VAL A 174 -29.98 6.57 8.91
CA VAL A 174 -28.54 6.50 8.57
C VAL A 174 -27.78 7.50 9.44
N GLY A 175 -26.91 6.98 10.30
CA GLY A 175 -25.90 7.76 11.01
C GLY A 175 -24.59 7.79 10.24
N TYR A 176 -23.61 8.48 10.79
CA TYR A 176 -22.27 8.58 10.20
C TYR A 176 -21.21 8.40 11.27
N THR A 177 -20.08 7.80 10.89
CA THR A 177 -18.86 7.78 11.69
C THR A 177 -17.82 8.62 10.96
N ASP A 178 -17.34 9.66 11.62
CA ASP A 178 -16.32 10.57 11.10
C ASP A 178 -14.95 10.16 11.64
N LEU A 179 -14.02 9.79 10.77
CA LEU A 179 -12.64 9.53 11.13
C LEU A 179 -11.83 10.83 11.06
N THR A 180 -11.18 11.16 12.18
CA THR A 180 -10.35 12.36 12.34
C THR A 180 -8.89 11.96 12.55
N PRO A 181 -7.92 12.59 11.85
CA PRO A 181 -6.53 12.15 11.94
C PRO A 181 -5.93 12.38 13.32
N PHE A 182 -5.46 11.31 13.96
CA PHE A 182 -4.59 11.35 15.13
C PHE A 182 -3.14 11.09 14.71
N GLU A 183 -2.21 11.79 15.33
CA GLU A 183 -0.78 11.64 15.03
C GLU A 183 -0.16 10.54 15.90
N TYR A 184 0.45 9.54 15.28
CA TYR A 184 1.26 8.51 15.91
C TYR A 184 2.74 8.84 15.69
N VAL A 185 3.42 9.21 16.77
CA VAL A 185 4.82 9.68 16.71
C VAL A 185 5.74 8.74 17.47
N LYS A 186 6.89 8.46 16.88
CA LYS A 186 8.00 7.78 17.53
C LYS A 186 9.26 8.62 17.37
N LEU A 187 9.90 8.95 18.48
CA LEU A 187 11.22 9.54 18.52
C LEU A 187 12.26 8.45 18.77
N LEU A 188 13.28 8.39 17.93
CA LEU A 188 14.39 7.44 18.00
C LEU A 188 15.69 8.23 18.18
N THR A 189 16.38 8.02 19.29
CA THR A 189 17.67 8.64 19.57
C THR A 189 18.78 7.61 19.34
N VAL A 190 19.77 7.94 18.56
CA VAL A 190 20.89 7.06 18.20
C VAL A 190 22.21 7.76 18.48
N GLY A 191 23.16 7.01 19.04
CA GLY A 191 24.51 7.47 19.24
C GLY A 191 25.31 7.60 17.92
N ALA A 192 26.48 8.19 18.00
CA ALA A 192 27.37 8.43 16.86
C ALA A 192 27.82 7.15 16.13
N ASP A 193 27.70 5.99 16.75
CA ASP A 193 28.09 4.68 16.18
C ASP A 193 27.35 4.33 14.86
N ILE A 194 26.27 5.05 14.57
CA ILE A 194 25.48 4.84 13.35
C ILE A 194 26.26 5.12 12.07
N GLU A 195 27.30 5.94 12.13
CA GLU A 195 28.15 6.24 10.99
C GLU A 195 28.89 4.99 10.45
N HIS A 196 29.08 4.00 11.31
CA HIS A 196 29.74 2.75 10.96
C HIS A 196 28.82 1.71 10.30
N MET A 197 27.51 1.93 10.34
CA MET A 197 26.55 1.01 9.68
C MET A 197 26.57 1.17 8.16
N SER A 198 26.37 0.07 7.42
CA SER A 198 26.12 0.16 5.98
C SER A 198 24.81 0.90 5.69
N ILE A 199 24.71 1.55 4.52
CA ILE A 199 23.50 2.31 4.14
C ILE A 199 22.25 1.40 4.15
N GLY A 200 22.38 0.15 3.66
CA GLY A 200 21.28 -0.81 3.67
C GLY A 200 20.84 -1.21 5.08
N ALA A 201 21.81 -1.56 5.93
CA ALA A 201 21.54 -1.93 7.33
C ALA A 201 20.92 -0.79 8.12
N LEU A 202 21.37 0.45 7.88
CA LEU A 202 20.79 1.64 8.49
C LEU A 202 19.34 1.85 8.07
N HIS A 203 19.05 1.73 6.79
CA HIS A 203 17.69 1.84 6.27
C HIS A 203 16.76 0.80 6.92
N ASP A 204 17.18 -0.46 6.93
CA ASP A 204 16.36 -1.54 7.48
C ASP A 204 16.14 -1.37 8.99
N TRP A 205 17.18 -0.96 9.71
CA TRP A 205 17.08 -0.69 11.15
C TRP A 205 16.11 0.46 11.47
N ILE A 206 16.15 1.58 10.70
CA ILE A 206 15.20 2.68 10.86
C ILE A 206 13.77 2.17 10.64
N VAL A 207 13.55 1.47 9.53
CA VAL A 207 12.23 0.94 9.18
C VAL A 207 11.74 -0.02 10.28
N ASP A 208 12.57 -0.93 10.76
CA ASP A 208 12.19 -1.90 11.79
C ASP A 208 11.82 -1.24 13.12
N ASN A 209 12.62 -0.29 13.59
CA ASN A 209 12.38 0.35 14.89
C ASN A 209 11.23 1.34 14.88
N LEU A 210 11.16 2.21 13.86
CA LEU A 210 10.11 3.22 13.79
C LEU A 210 8.76 2.60 13.46
N VAL A 211 8.71 1.82 12.38
CA VAL A 211 7.47 1.20 11.90
C VAL A 211 6.97 0.15 12.89
N GLY A 212 7.86 -0.67 13.44
CA GLY A 212 7.50 -1.69 14.42
C GLY A 212 6.82 -1.11 15.66
N SER A 213 7.33 0.02 16.19
CA SER A 213 6.74 0.68 17.34
C SER A 213 5.39 1.32 17.03
N ILE A 214 5.28 2.01 15.88
CA ILE A 214 4.02 2.65 15.45
C ILE A 214 2.97 1.57 15.19
N ARG A 215 3.35 0.49 14.50
CA ARG A 215 2.47 -0.66 14.25
C ARG A 215 1.94 -1.27 15.54
N ALA A 216 2.82 -1.52 16.51
CA ALA A 216 2.42 -2.08 17.80
C ALA A 216 1.38 -1.20 18.51
N LYS A 217 1.57 0.13 18.44
CA LYS A 217 0.63 1.08 19.03
C LYS A 217 -0.71 1.10 18.30
N ILE A 218 -0.71 1.18 16.96
CA ILE A 218 -1.97 1.15 16.17
C ILE A 218 -2.71 -0.19 16.39
N ASN A 219 -1.98 -1.31 16.35
CA ASN A 219 -2.58 -2.64 16.60
C ASN A 219 -3.20 -2.75 18.00
N ALA A 220 -2.57 -2.13 19.01
CA ALA A 220 -3.14 -2.04 20.34
C ALA A 220 -4.40 -1.17 20.37
N ASP A 221 -4.35 -0.01 19.71
CA ASP A 221 -5.46 0.95 19.70
C ASP A 221 -6.68 0.43 18.93
N VAL A 222 -6.51 -0.38 17.90
CA VAL A 222 -7.64 -1.07 17.23
C VAL A 222 -8.43 -1.92 18.22
N LEU A 223 -7.79 -2.53 19.20
CA LEU A 223 -8.48 -3.35 20.20
C LEU A 223 -8.94 -2.54 21.42
N VAL A 224 -8.04 -1.72 22.00
CA VAL A 224 -8.26 -1.08 23.32
C VAL A 224 -8.17 0.45 23.30
N GLY A 225 -8.03 1.09 22.14
CA GLY A 225 -7.93 2.54 22.03
C GLY A 225 -9.15 3.27 22.58
N ALA A 226 -8.92 4.40 23.25
CA ALA A 226 -9.99 5.19 23.86
C ALA A 226 -10.67 6.16 22.85
N GLY A 227 -10.09 6.39 21.66
CA GLY A 227 -10.60 7.34 20.67
C GLY A 227 -10.34 8.82 20.99
N THR A 228 -9.50 9.11 22.01
CA THR A 228 -9.20 10.50 22.42
C THR A 228 -7.82 10.98 21.96
N ALA A 229 -6.88 10.05 21.78
CA ALA A 229 -5.50 10.32 21.36
C ALA A 229 -4.98 9.25 20.39
N GLY A 230 -5.87 8.63 19.64
CA GLY A 230 -5.61 7.54 18.70
C GLY A 230 -6.93 6.88 18.31
N CYS A 231 -6.85 5.81 17.52
CA CYS A 231 -8.01 5.07 17.04
C CYS A 231 -8.96 4.69 18.19
N LYS A 232 -10.25 4.67 17.88
CA LYS A 232 -11.27 4.19 18.82
C LYS A 232 -11.36 2.66 18.71
N GLY A 233 -10.93 1.98 19.74
CA GLY A 233 -10.83 0.53 19.79
C GLY A 233 -12.17 -0.18 19.90
N ILE A 234 -12.14 -1.49 19.61
CA ILE A 234 -13.32 -2.37 19.73
C ILE A 234 -13.88 -2.33 21.15
N THR A 235 -13.02 -2.30 22.19
CA THR A 235 -13.45 -2.22 23.60
C THR A 235 -14.20 -0.95 23.96
N ALA A 236 -13.92 0.16 23.28
CA ALA A 236 -14.60 1.42 23.51
C ALA A 236 -16.01 1.48 22.90
N THR A 237 -16.24 0.67 21.85
CA THR A 237 -17.52 0.59 21.13
C THR A 237 -18.37 -0.58 21.63
N VAL A 238 -17.75 -1.73 21.98
CA VAL A 238 -18.43 -2.95 22.41
C VAL A 238 -18.33 -3.10 23.92
N SER A 239 -19.44 -2.95 24.60
CA SER A 239 -19.53 -3.21 26.04
C SER A 239 -19.28 -4.69 26.34
N ALA A 240 -18.72 -4.99 27.53
CA ALA A 240 -18.64 -6.37 27.98
C ALA A 240 -20.03 -6.95 28.13
N SER A 241 -20.20 -8.22 27.77
CA SER A 241 -21.46 -8.96 27.98
C SER A 241 -21.82 -8.92 29.49
N ALA A 242 -23.10 -8.84 29.77
CA ALA A 242 -23.61 -8.94 31.14
C ALA A 242 -23.29 -10.30 31.80
N THR A 243 -23.11 -11.35 30.97
CA THR A 243 -22.65 -12.66 31.40
C THR A 243 -21.13 -12.66 31.45
N ALA A 244 -20.55 -12.62 32.66
CA ALA A 244 -19.10 -12.74 32.81
C ALA A 244 -18.62 -14.17 32.54
N LEU A 245 -17.36 -14.28 32.05
CA LEU A 245 -16.70 -15.58 31.98
C LEU A 245 -16.48 -16.16 33.35
N PRO A 246 -16.55 -17.50 33.51
CA PRO A 246 -16.21 -18.16 34.77
C PRO A 246 -14.80 -17.84 35.24
N ALA A 247 -14.51 -18.12 36.53
CA ALA A 247 -13.15 -17.98 37.07
C ALA A 247 -12.14 -18.82 36.27
N ALA A 248 -10.85 -18.45 36.37
CA ALA A 248 -9.76 -19.17 35.68
C ALA A 248 -9.81 -20.67 35.96
N ALA A 249 -9.49 -21.48 34.95
CA ALA A 249 -9.53 -22.96 34.98
C ALA A 249 -10.92 -23.60 35.11
N SER A 250 -12.00 -22.84 35.08
CA SER A 250 -13.37 -23.36 35.14
C SER A 250 -14.18 -23.10 33.86
N LEU A 251 -13.54 -22.60 32.80
CA LEU A 251 -14.15 -22.38 31.49
C LEU A 251 -14.59 -23.72 30.89
N ALA A 252 -15.84 -23.78 30.43
CA ALA A 252 -16.39 -24.99 29.79
C ALA A 252 -16.79 -24.75 28.36
N LYS A 253 -16.93 -25.82 27.57
CA LYS A 253 -17.35 -25.76 26.15
C LYS A 253 -18.65 -24.95 25.95
N LYS A 254 -19.60 -25.07 26.91
CA LYS A 254 -20.87 -24.32 26.87
C LYS A 254 -20.66 -22.80 26.89
N ASP A 255 -19.60 -22.31 27.56
CA ASP A 255 -19.35 -20.90 27.72
C ASP A 255 -18.79 -20.32 26.41
N ILE A 256 -17.97 -21.08 25.69
CA ILE A 256 -17.49 -20.73 24.35
C ILE A 256 -18.64 -20.72 23.35
N LEU A 257 -19.53 -21.71 23.41
CA LEU A 257 -20.72 -21.75 22.55
C LEU A 257 -21.67 -20.58 22.84
N ALA A 258 -21.77 -20.15 24.10
CA ALA A 258 -22.56 -18.98 24.48
C ALA A 258 -21.98 -17.67 23.89
N ILE A 259 -20.66 -17.54 23.81
CA ILE A 259 -20.00 -16.40 23.13
C ILE A 259 -20.37 -16.41 21.65
N MET A 260 -20.27 -17.56 20.98
CA MET A 260 -20.63 -17.67 19.58
C MET A 260 -22.11 -17.35 19.33
N ALA A 261 -23.00 -17.85 20.19
CA ALA A 261 -24.43 -17.60 20.07
C ALA A 261 -24.84 -16.14 20.29
N ALA A 262 -24.00 -15.35 20.96
CA ALA A 262 -24.26 -13.93 21.24
C ALA A 262 -23.93 -13.02 20.03
N LEU A 263 -23.16 -13.49 19.05
CA LEU A 263 -22.84 -12.73 17.85
C LEU A 263 -24.01 -12.76 16.85
N ASP A 264 -24.28 -11.63 16.20
CA ASP A 264 -25.27 -11.56 15.12
C ASP A 264 -24.87 -12.49 13.95
N ALA A 265 -25.87 -13.23 13.43
CA ALA A 265 -25.69 -14.25 12.38
C ALA A 265 -24.99 -13.72 11.13
N ASN A 266 -25.17 -12.44 10.80
CA ASN A 266 -24.58 -11.82 9.61
C ASN A 266 -23.04 -11.75 9.66
N TYR A 267 -22.45 -11.74 10.85
CA TYR A 267 -21.00 -11.59 11.06
C TYR A 267 -20.27 -12.92 11.31
N HIS A 268 -21.00 -14.03 11.48
CA HIS A 268 -20.38 -15.33 11.77
C HIS A 268 -19.40 -15.81 10.71
N GLN A 269 -19.67 -15.57 9.43
CA GLN A 269 -18.84 -16.10 8.34
C GLN A 269 -17.41 -15.52 8.37
N GLY A 270 -17.26 -14.24 8.74
CA GLY A 270 -15.97 -13.54 8.81
C GLY A 270 -15.37 -13.51 10.21
N ALA A 271 -16.06 -14.07 11.21
CA ALA A 271 -15.69 -13.94 12.61
C ALA A 271 -14.36 -14.62 12.93
N ILE A 272 -13.60 -13.97 13.82
CA ILE A 272 -12.37 -14.48 14.41
C ILE A 272 -12.44 -14.39 15.93
N TRP A 273 -11.65 -15.23 16.58
CA TRP A 273 -11.41 -15.14 18.01
C TRP A 273 -10.21 -14.23 18.31
N ILE A 274 -10.34 -13.35 19.31
CA ILE A 274 -9.22 -12.55 19.82
C ILE A 274 -9.13 -12.82 21.32
N MET A 275 -7.99 -13.31 21.77
CA MET A 275 -7.74 -13.65 23.16
C MET A 275 -6.27 -13.60 23.51
N THR A 276 -5.95 -13.73 24.79
CA THR A 276 -4.56 -13.80 25.26
C THR A 276 -3.96 -15.20 25.03
N PRO A 277 -2.64 -15.30 24.85
CA PRO A 277 -1.94 -16.59 24.82
C PRO A 277 -2.20 -17.45 26.06
N SER A 278 -2.23 -16.81 27.24
CA SER A 278 -2.52 -17.48 28.52
C SER A 278 -3.88 -18.19 28.47
N MET A 279 -4.93 -17.47 28.05
CA MET A 279 -6.26 -18.05 27.95
C MET A 279 -6.34 -19.19 26.95
N PHE A 280 -5.74 -19.02 25.79
CA PHE A 280 -5.75 -20.04 24.74
C PHE A 280 -5.05 -21.32 25.16
N TYR A 281 -3.80 -21.20 25.65
CA TYR A 281 -3.00 -22.38 26.00
C TYR A 281 -3.33 -23.01 27.34
N SER A 282 -3.79 -22.22 28.33
CA SER A 282 -4.05 -22.72 29.65
C SER A 282 -5.48 -23.23 29.87
N GLU A 283 -6.45 -22.71 29.13
CA GLU A 283 -7.86 -23.04 29.32
C GLU A 283 -8.51 -23.70 28.11
N ILE A 284 -8.29 -23.18 26.92
CA ILE A 284 -8.95 -23.70 25.73
C ILE A 284 -8.29 -24.97 25.21
N MET A 285 -6.96 -24.99 25.12
CA MET A 285 -6.21 -26.16 24.67
C MET A 285 -6.46 -27.41 25.53
N PRO A 286 -6.49 -27.36 26.88
CA PRO A 286 -6.79 -28.53 27.67
C PRO A 286 -8.21 -29.09 27.50
N MET A 287 -9.19 -28.22 27.17
CA MET A 287 -10.55 -28.67 26.88
C MET A 287 -10.65 -29.52 25.62
N THR A 288 -9.74 -29.36 24.68
CA THR A 288 -9.77 -30.08 23.40
C THR A 288 -9.38 -31.54 23.53
N GLN A 289 -8.54 -31.87 24.55
CA GLN A 289 -8.11 -33.25 24.81
C GLN A 289 -9.26 -34.13 25.34
N LEU A 290 -10.34 -33.55 25.82
CA LEU A 290 -11.49 -34.25 26.37
C LEU A 290 -12.60 -34.55 25.35
N ASN A 291 -12.62 -33.88 24.17
CA ASN A 291 -13.59 -34.11 23.10
C ASN A 291 -13.10 -33.59 21.75
N ASP A 292 -12.93 -34.46 20.80
CA ASP A 292 -12.27 -34.37 19.47
C ASP A 292 -12.67 -33.26 18.50
N TYR A 293 -13.52 -32.32 18.84
CA TYR A 293 -14.11 -31.39 17.87
C TYR A 293 -13.90 -29.90 18.12
N VAL A 294 -13.15 -29.50 19.15
CA VAL A 294 -13.02 -28.09 19.54
C VAL A 294 -11.93 -27.38 18.75
N ILE A 295 -10.87 -28.10 18.40
CA ILE A 295 -9.79 -27.56 17.55
C ILE A 295 -9.65 -28.48 16.34
N ASN A 296 -9.83 -27.90 15.20
CA ASN A 296 -9.61 -28.58 13.93
C ASN A 296 -8.10 -28.48 13.61
N ASP A 297 -7.40 -29.61 13.68
CA ASP A 297 -5.99 -29.73 13.35
C ASP A 297 -5.00 -29.28 14.44
N GLY A 298 -4.16 -30.20 14.92
CA GLY A 298 -3.25 -30.01 16.06
C GLY A 298 -2.17 -28.94 15.94
N PHE A 299 -2.08 -28.21 14.83
CA PHE A 299 -1.17 -27.10 14.61
C PHE A 299 -1.84 -25.81 14.11
N SER A 300 -3.09 -25.84 13.66
CA SER A 300 -3.79 -24.64 13.24
C SER A 300 -4.49 -23.99 14.45
N ARG A 301 -4.26 -22.69 14.66
CA ARG A 301 -4.93 -21.91 15.70
C ARG A 301 -6.38 -21.61 15.28
N LYS A 302 -7.24 -22.65 15.30
CA LYS A 302 -8.68 -22.55 14.98
C LYS A 302 -9.52 -23.07 16.15
N LEU A 303 -10.61 -22.39 16.41
CA LEU A 303 -11.57 -22.78 17.44
C LEU A 303 -12.97 -22.77 16.80
N PHE A 304 -13.63 -23.93 16.74
CA PHE A 304 -14.91 -24.15 16.05
C PHE A 304 -14.91 -23.66 14.61
N GLY A 305 -13.79 -23.86 13.87
CA GLY A 305 -13.67 -23.47 12.46
C GLY A 305 -13.24 -22.01 12.25
N HIS A 306 -13.20 -21.17 13.27
CA HIS A 306 -12.78 -19.77 13.21
C HIS A 306 -11.33 -19.60 13.66
N ASP A 307 -10.60 -18.69 12.99
CA ASP A 307 -9.22 -18.41 13.32
C ASP A 307 -9.08 -17.75 14.69
N VAL A 308 -8.01 -18.06 15.41
CA VAL A 308 -7.67 -17.45 16.71
C VAL A 308 -6.48 -16.50 16.56
N VAL A 309 -6.70 -15.24 16.88
CA VAL A 309 -5.67 -14.19 16.95
C VAL A 309 -5.24 -14.04 18.40
N LEU A 310 -3.95 -14.24 18.65
CA LEU A 310 -3.38 -14.10 19.99
C LEU A 310 -2.82 -12.68 20.15
N MET A 311 -3.35 -11.95 21.14
CA MET A 311 -2.89 -10.61 21.50
C MET A 311 -2.20 -10.66 22.87
N SER A 312 -1.18 -9.81 23.08
CA SER A 312 -0.46 -9.80 24.35
C SER A 312 -1.37 -9.37 25.49
N GLU A 313 -1.12 -9.88 26.70
CA GLU A 313 -1.91 -9.59 27.90
C GLU A 313 -1.97 -8.09 28.22
N ALA A 314 -0.90 -7.34 27.95
CA ALA A 314 -0.86 -5.89 28.10
C ALA A 314 -1.86 -5.14 27.22
N LEU A 315 -2.30 -5.74 26.10
CA LEU A 315 -3.23 -5.14 25.15
C LEU A 315 -4.70 -5.48 25.45
N VAL A 316 -4.96 -6.58 26.14
CA VAL A 316 -6.34 -7.06 26.39
C VAL A 316 -6.88 -6.61 27.74
N SER A 317 -6.17 -5.75 28.45
CA SER A 317 -6.43 -5.28 29.81
C SER A 317 -6.25 -6.36 30.89
N SER A 318 -6.12 -5.93 32.16
CA SER A 318 -5.82 -6.80 33.33
C SER A 318 -6.88 -7.87 33.65
N LYS A 319 -8.03 -7.85 32.96
CA LYS A 319 -9.05 -8.89 33.00
C LYS A 319 -9.06 -9.62 31.69
N GLU A 320 -8.89 -10.91 31.72
CA GLU A 320 -8.90 -11.77 30.54
C GLU A 320 -10.20 -11.61 29.75
N ASN A 321 -10.13 -10.86 28.65
CA ASN A 321 -11.23 -10.64 27.76
C ASN A 321 -11.12 -11.59 26.57
N VAL A 322 -12.25 -12.12 26.13
CA VAL A 322 -12.39 -12.84 24.88
C VAL A 322 -13.27 -12.03 23.97
N PHE A 323 -12.82 -11.83 22.73
CA PHE A 323 -13.59 -11.18 21.69
C PHE A 323 -13.88 -12.19 20.59
N PHE A 324 -15.08 -12.13 20.06
CA PHE A 324 -15.49 -12.91 18.89
C PHE A 324 -16.26 -12.00 17.95
N GLY A 325 -15.84 -11.89 16.67
CA GLY A 325 -16.49 -11.04 15.71
C GLY A 325 -15.73 -10.86 14.40
N ASP A 326 -16.32 -10.10 13.48
CA ASP A 326 -15.73 -9.85 12.16
C ASP A 326 -14.85 -8.58 12.15
N PRO A 327 -13.52 -8.72 11.98
CA PRO A 327 -12.62 -7.59 11.96
C PRO A 327 -12.83 -6.64 10.76
N LYS A 328 -13.46 -7.09 9.67
CA LYS A 328 -13.75 -6.24 8.50
C LYS A 328 -14.75 -5.14 8.78
N ALA A 329 -15.54 -5.28 9.85
CA ALA A 329 -16.42 -4.22 10.32
C ALA A 329 -15.67 -3.04 10.97
N TYR A 330 -14.39 -3.23 11.32
CA TYR A 330 -13.52 -2.16 11.80
C TYR A 330 -12.86 -1.46 10.61
N LYS A 331 -13.05 -0.15 10.49
CA LYS A 331 -12.48 0.68 9.45
C LYS A 331 -11.31 1.47 10.01
N LEU A 332 -10.13 1.25 9.46
CA LEU A 332 -8.91 2.00 9.75
C LEU A 332 -8.54 2.83 8.53
N ASN A 333 -8.39 4.15 8.69
CA ASN A 333 -7.88 5.02 7.64
C ASN A 333 -6.51 5.57 8.03
N ILE A 334 -5.58 5.53 7.10
CA ILE A 334 -4.26 6.13 7.24
C ILE A 334 -4.23 7.37 6.35
N PHE A 335 -4.28 8.54 6.99
CA PHE A 335 -4.36 9.84 6.31
C PHE A 335 -3.02 10.27 5.74
N LYS A 336 -1.92 9.88 6.39
CA LYS A 336 -0.57 10.25 5.97
C LYS A 336 0.36 9.07 6.18
N ALA A 337 1.14 8.74 5.17
CA ALA A 337 2.22 7.75 5.28
C ALA A 337 3.25 8.18 6.34
N ILE A 338 4.03 7.24 6.84
CA ILE A 338 5.06 7.54 7.84
C ILE A 338 6.10 8.48 7.23
N GLU A 339 6.28 9.62 7.87
CA GLU A 339 7.31 10.60 7.56
C GLU A 339 8.46 10.46 8.56
N VAL A 340 9.68 10.33 8.05
CA VAL A 340 10.88 10.24 8.88
C VAL A 340 11.70 11.52 8.71
N LYS A 341 11.95 12.23 9.81
CA LYS A 341 12.77 13.45 9.82
C LYS A 341 13.89 13.34 10.85
N PRO A 342 15.14 13.62 10.46
CA PRO A 342 16.22 13.76 11.42
C PRO A 342 16.14 15.11 12.15
N PHE A 343 16.53 15.10 13.42
CA PHE A 343 16.66 16.28 14.26
C PHE A 343 18.00 16.26 14.97
N GLU A 344 18.74 17.34 14.89
CA GLU A 344 19.90 17.57 15.72
C GLU A 344 19.47 18.26 17.00
N THR A 345 19.88 17.72 18.14
CA THR A 345 19.59 18.33 19.44
C THR A 345 20.82 19.10 19.89
N ALA A 346 20.67 20.40 20.17
CA ALA A 346 21.76 21.28 20.56
C ALA A 346 22.48 20.85 21.87
N THR A 347 21.90 19.94 22.64
CA THR A 347 22.42 19.49 23.93
C THR A 347 23.18 18.16 23.90
N THR A 348 23.12 17.43 22.78
CA THR A 348 23.79 16.12 22.65
C THR A 348 24.31 15.92 21.22
N THR A 349 25.40 15.16 21.09
CA THR A 349 25.93 14.73 19.78
C THR A 349 25.09 13.63 19.11
N ASN A 350 23.98 13.24 19.74
CA ASN A 350 23.13 12.17 19.23
C ASN A 350 22.19 12.70 18.14
N ILE A 351 22.03 11.92 17.10
CA ILE A 351 21.03 12.17 16.05
C ILE A 351 19.70 11.59 16.52
N GLN A 352 18.66 12.42 16.47
CA GLN A 352 17.28 12.00 16.78
C GLN A 352 16.47 11.90 15.48
N TRP A 353 15.74 10.83 15.32
CA TRP A 353 14.83 10.66 14.21
C TRP A 353 13.39 10.56 14.70
N ARG A 354 12.53 11.36 14.09
CA ARG A 354 11.09 11.32 14.35
C ARG A 354 10.40 10.60 13.20
N GLY A 355 9.77 9.48 13.50
CA GLY A 355 8.76 8.88 12.64
C GLY A 355 7.38 9.37 13.06
N ALA A 356 6.58 9.83 12.12
CA ALA A 356 5.21 10.27 12.37
C ALA A 356 4.28 9.78 11.26
N THR A 357 3.09 9.31 11.65
CA THR A 357 2.00 8.98 10.73
C THR A 357 0.69 9.48 11.30
N MET A 358 -0.31 9.65 10.45
CA MET A 358 -1.65 10.03 10.89
C MET A 358 -2.63 8.92 10.54
N ALA A 359 -3.30 8.38 11.55
CA ALA A 359 -4.30 7.33 11.38
C ALA A 359 -5.45 7.53 12.34
N ASP A 360 -6.63 7.04 11.97
CA ASP A 360 -7.78 6.89 12.83
C ASP A 360 -8.62 5.70 12.38
N GLY A 361 -9.34 5.10 13.31
CA GLY A 361 -10.20 3.97 13.04
C GLY A 361 -11.28 3.79 14.11
N GLU A 362 -12.41 3.28 13.66
CA GLU A 362 -13.54 2.95 14.52
C GLU A 362 -14.30 1.74 14.01
N LEU A 363 -14.93 1.02 14.93
CA LEU A 363 -15.86 -0.05 14.61
C LEU A 363 -17.19 0.56 14.14
N ILE A 364 -17.57 0.27 12.88
CA ILE A 364 -18.78 0.86 12.28
C ILE A 364 -20.04 0.27 12.91
N ASP A 365 -20.08 -1.04 13.15
CA ASP A 365 -21.23 -1.70 13.77
C ASP A 365 -20.80 -2.42 15.06
N ALA A 366 -21.40 -2.03 16.19
CA ALA A 366 -21.14 -2.66 17.48
C ALA A 366 -21.58 -4.11 17.54
N ASN A 367 -22.59 -4.52 16.72
CA ASN A 367 -23.07 -5.89 16.65
C ASN A 367 -22.11 -6.85 15.95
N ALA A 368 -21.08 -6.33 15.27
CA ALA A 368 -20.08 -7.13 14.58
C ALA A 368 -19.09 -7.83 15.54
N PHE A 369 -19.08 -7.42 16.82
CA PHE A 369 -18.24 -8.02 17.85
C PHE A 369 -19.04 -8.28 19.14
N VAL A 370 -18.67 -9.34 19.81
CA VAL A 370 -19.08 -9.61 21.20
C VAL A 370 -17.82 -9.68 22.07
N ARG A 371 -17.94 -9.18 23.29
CA ARG A 371 -16.87 -9.15 24.28
C ARG A 371 -17.33 -9.78 25.58
N PHE A 372 -16.59 -10.75 26.04
CA PHE A 372 -16.78 -11.37 27.32
C PHE A 372 -15.56 -11.10 28.20
N ALA A 373 -15.79 -10.64 29.41
CA ALA A 373 -14.74 -10.38 30.39
C ALA A 373 -14.94 -11.29 31.62
N ARG A 374 -13.85 -11.62 32.29
CA ARG A 374 -13.96 -12.26 33.61
C ARG A 374 -14.46 -11.28 34.68
N ALA A 375 -15.17 -11.82 35.63
CA ALA A 375 -15.67 -11.07 36.75
C ALA A 375 -14.55 -10.54 37.67
#